data_3cb5fecc85a047f8e83ccd89ca78cc87
#
_entry.id   3cb5fecc85a047f8e83ccd89ca78cc87
#
_cell.length_a   1.000
_cell.length_b   1.000
_cell.length_c   1.000
_cell.angle_alpha   90.00
_cell.angle_beta   90.00
_cell.angle_gamma   90.00
#
_symmetry.space_group_name_H-M   'P 1'
#
loop_
_entity.id
_entity.type
_entity.pdbx_description
1 polymer ?
#
loop_
_entity_poly.entity_id
_entity_poly.type
_entity_poly.pdbx_seq_one_letter_code
_entity_poly.pdbx_strand_id
1 'polypeptide(L)'
;MRGIALETVTKAFEGLVAVFDLSFVVRPAVITALIGPNGAGKTTIFNLISGLLRPSAGRITFEGRDLTRLPPHEICRVGIGRSFQTPQTFGHMTVLENVMVAAQVRGSAGWLAAGLRLPAALREEARIRELALTQLRFLELAALATRPAGIVPLGQQRLLELARALATEPRVLLLDEPAAGLTQAEVRALRDVLLRIRGREIAILLVEHNMRFVLRTADHVVVLNHGQKLAEGSAGDVARDPRVVAAYLGRAGEA
;
A
#
# COMPACT_ATOMS: atom_id res chain seq x y z
N MET A 1 7.82 16.69 -10.28
CA MET A 1 6.56 16.51 -9.51
C MET A 1 6.88 15.74 -8.23
N ARG A 2 6.33 16.14 -7.09
CA ARG A 2 6.41 15.33 -5.85
C ARG A 2 5.31 14.27 -5.88
N GLY A 3 5.64 13.01 -5.51
CA GLY A 3 4.71 11.88 -5.53
C GLY A 3 4.99 10.89 -6.67
N ILE A 4 4.09 9.88 -6.84
CA ILE A 4 4.18 8.90 -7.94
C ILE A 4 3.37 9.42 -9.12
N ALA A 5 3.97 9.42 -10.31
CA ALA A 5 3.26 9.69 -11.56
C ALA A 5 3.31 8.47 -12.49
N LEU A 6 2.16 8.10 -13.01
CA LEU A 6 2.01 7.18 -14.13
C LEU A 6 1.77 8.01 -15.39
N GLU A 7 2.54 7.77 -16.45
CA GLU A 7 2.49 8.50 -17.71
C GLU A 7 2.27 7.50 -18.85
N THR A 8 1.07 7.51 -19.44
CA THR A 8 0.66 6.66 -20.57
C THR A 8 0.98 5.17 -20.37
N VAL A 9 0.81 4.67 -19.13
CA VAL A 9 1.20 3.32 -18.75
C VAL A 9 0.26 2.31 -19.40
N THR A 10 0.86 1.35 -20.14
CA THR A 10 0.16 0.22 -20.75
C THR A 10 0.78 -1.09 -20.28
N LYS A 11 -0.06 -2.09 -19.99
CA LYS A 11 0.36 -3.45 -19.69
C LYS A 11 -0.48 -4.44 -20.45
N ALA A 12 0.20 -5.22 -21.31
CA ALA A 12 -0.37 -6.36 -22.03
C ALA A 12 0.22 -7.68 -21.51
N PHE A 13 -0.58 -8.74 -21.55
CA PHE A 13 -0.22 -10.13 -21.26
C PHE A 13 -0.71 -10.99 -22.44
N GLU A 14 0.18 -11.60 -23.20
CA GLU A 14 -0.13 -12.60 -24.24
C GLU A 14 -1.41 -12.34 -25.06
N GLY A 15 -1.58 -11.06 -25.50
CA GLY A 15 -2.74 -10.63 -26.29
C GLY A 15 -3.88 -9.94 -25.49
N LEU A 16 -3.89 -10.01 -24.15
CA LEU A 16 -4.85 -9.28 -23.32
C LEU A 16 -4.21 -7.98 -22.81
N VAL A 17 -4.83 -6.83 -23.10
CA VAL A 17 -4.43 -5.54 -22.55
C VAL A 17 -5.13 -5.32 -21.21
N ALA A 18 -4.41 -5.49 -20.11
CA ALA A 18 -4.94 -5.34 -18.75
C ALA A 18 -4.98 -3.90 -18.25
N VAL A 19 -4.08 -3.04 -18.77
CA VAL A 19 -4.05 -1.59 -18.51
C VAL A 19 -3.68 -0.91 -19.83
N PHE A 20 -4.41 0.12 -20.22
CA PHE A 20 -4.20 0.84 -21.46
C PHE A 20 -4.16 2.36 -21.25
N ASP A 21 -3.06 2.98 -21.69
CA ASP A 21 -2.84 4.43 -21.71
C ASP A 21 -3.21 5.16 -20.41
N LEU A 22 -2.83 4.56 -19.27
CA LEU A 22 -3.22 5.08 -17.96
C LEU A 22 -2.25 6.15 -17.47
N SER A 23 -2.81 7.32 -17.13
CA SER A 23 -2.07 8.43 -16.53
C SER A 23 -2.81 8.99 -15.31
N PHE A 24 -2.15 9.05 -14.16
CA PHE A 24 -2.60 9.72 -12.95
C PHE A 24 -1.44 9.97 -11.98
N VAL A 25 -1.68 10.77 -10.93
CA VAL A 25 -0.66 11.14 -9.95
C VAL A 25 -1.14 10.83 -8.53
N VAL A 26 -0.31 10.14 -7.75
CA VAL A 26 -0.47 9.97 -6.30
C VAL A 26 0.33 11.08 -5.61
N ARG A 27 -0.37 12.03 -5.00
CA ARG A 27 0.23 13.23 -4.40
C ARG A 27 0.66 12.99 -2.95
N PRO A 28 1.73 13.66 -2.45
CA PRO A 28 2.11 13.61 -1.04
C PRO A 28 0.97 14.06 -0.11
N ALA A 29 0.89 13.48 1.06
CA ALA A 29 -0.12 13.81 2.08
C ALA A 29 -1.57 13.72 1.59
N VAL A 30 -1.84 12.90 0.56
CA VAL A 30 -3.16 12.66 -0.01
C VAL A 30 -3.47 11.16 0.04
N ILE A 31 -4.68 10.81 0.42
CA ILE A 31 -5.22 9.46 0.28
C ILE A 31 -5.90 9.37 -1.08
N THR A 32 -5.26 8.69 -2.03
CA THR A 32 -5.83 8.40 -3.34
C THR A 32 -6.42 6.99 -3.33
N ALA A 33 -7.70 6.85 -3.67
CA ALA A 33 -8.34 5.57 -3.87
C ALA A 33 -8.37 5.19 -5.36
N LEU A 34 -7.95 3.97 -5.67
CA LEU A 34 -8.08 3.36 -6.99
C LEU A 34 -9.23 2.36 -6.95
N ILE A 35 -10.33 2.70 -7.59
CA ILE A 35 -11.55 1.89 -7.56
C ILE A 35 -11.92 1.41 -8.97
N GLY A 36 -12.83 0.46 -9.04
CA GLY A 36 -13.32 -0.09 -10.31
C GLY A 36 -13.83 -1.51 -10.13
N PRO A 37 -14.57 -2.04 -11.11
CA PRO A 37 -15.05 -3.42 -11.11
C PRO A 37 -13.92 -4.46 -11.00
N ASN A 38 -14.28 -5.72 -10.70
CA ASN A 38 -13.33 -6.83 -10.77
C ASN A 38 -12.79 -6.97 -12.21
N GLY A 39 -11.48 -7.19 -12.34
CA GLY A 39 -10.84 -7.22 -13.65
C GLY A 39 -10.54 -5.85 -14.28
N ALA A 40 -10.82 -4.73 -13.61
CA ALA A 40 -10.53 -3.39 -14.14
C ALA A 40 -9.03 -3.03 -14.19
N GLY A 41 -8.12 -3.91 -13.74
CA GLY A 41 -6.67 -3.67 -13.80
C GLY A 41 -6.04 -3.13 -12.51
N LYS A 42 -6.79 -2.98 -11.41
CA LYS A 42 -6.31 -2.38 -10.14
C LYS A 42 -5.06 -3.09 -9.58
N THR A 43 -5.10 -4.41 -9.43
CA THR A 43 -3.97 -5.22 -8.96
C THR A 43 -2.77 -5.15 -9.91
N THR A 44 -3.03 -5.08 -11.22
CA THR A 44 -1.97 -4.90 -12.23
C THR A 44 -1.23 -3.58 -11.99
N ILE A 45 -1.94 -2.48 -11.73
CA ILE A 45 -1.34 -1.17 -11.44
C ILE A 45 -0.49 -1.23 -10.16
N PHE A 46 -0.99 -1.84 -9.10
CA PHE A 46 -0.22 -2.04 -7.86
C PHE A 46 1.07 -2.82 -8.12
N ASN A 47 0.99 -3.88 -8.92
CA ASN A 47 2.15 -4.70 -9.29
C ASN A 47 3.13 -3.92 -10.17
N LEU A 48 2.66 -3.03 -11.04
CA LEU A 48 3.50 -2.15 -11.84
C LEU A 48 4.23 -1.13 -10.97
N ILE A 49 3.53 -0.44 -10.06
CA ILE A 49 4.13 0.56 -9.16
C ILE A 49 5.13 -0.08 -8.20
N SER A 50 4.87 -1.30 -7.71
CA SER A 50 5.76 -2.02 -6.79
C SER A 50 6.89 -2.81 -7.49
N GLY A 51 6.98 -2.77 -8.84
CA GLY A 51 8.03 -3.43 -9.61
C GLY A 51 7.91 -4.95 -9.73
N LEU A 52 6.79 -5.53 -9.28
CA LEU A 52 6.48 -6.95 -9.50
C LEU A 52 6.15 -7.22 -10.97
N LEU A 53 5.65 -6.23 -11.69
CA LEU A 53 5.45 -6.25 -13.12
C LEU A 53 6.16 -5.05 -13.77
N ARG A 54 6.55 -5.21 -15.03
CA ARG A 54 7.06 -4.11 -15.86
C ARG A 54 5.97 -3.68 -16.84
N PRO A 55 5.78 -2.38 -17.08
CA PRO A 55 4.86 -1.92 -18.11
C PRO A 55 5.34 -2.34 -19.50
N SER A 56 4.41 -2.53 -20.41
CA SER A 56 4.69 -2.79 -21.84
C SER A 56 5.02 -1.48 -22.57
N ALA A 57 4.43 -0.36 -22.14
CA ALA A 57 4.71 1.00 -22.63
C ALA A 57 4.42 2.02 -21.51
N GLY A 58 4.89 3.25 -21.70
CA GLY A 58 4.73 4.35 -20.74
C GLY A 58 5.80 4.33 -19.66
N ARG A 59 5.62 5.20 -18.65
CA ARG A 59 6.62 5.42 -17.61
C ARG A 59 5.95 5.56 -16.24
N ILE A 60 6.66 5.11 -15.20
CA ILE A 60 6.29 5.32 -13.80
C ILE A 60 7.44 6.06 -13.13
N THR A 61 7.16 7.21 -12.54
CA THR A 61 8.17 8.02 -11.86
C THR A 61 7.78 8.28 -10.41
N PHE A 62 8.78 8.45 -9.54
CA PHE A 62 8.62 8.88 -8.16
C PHE A 62 9.62 9.99 -7.86
N GLU A 63 9.10 11.19 -7.58
CA GLU A 63 9.91 12.40 -7.34
C GLU A 63 10.96 12.68 -8.42
N GLY A 64 10.61 12.41 -9.68
CA GLY A 64 11.49 12.58 -10.84
C GLY A 64 12.42 11.39 -11.13
N ARG A 65 12.51 10.41 -10.22
CA ARG A 65 13.24 9.16 -10.46
C ARG A 65 12.38 8.18 -11.26
N ASP A 66 12.92 7.61 -12.32
CA ASP A 66 12.25 6.57 -13.10
C ASP A 66 12.25 5.23 -12.32
N LEU A 67 11.06 4.68 -12.09
CA LEU A 67 10.84 3.40 -11.42
C LEU A 67 10.56 2.26 -12.40
N THR A 68 10.33 2.56 -13.67
CA THR A 68 9.75 1.67 -14.69
C THR A 68 10.40 0.29 -14.76
N ARG A 69 11.71 0.23 -14.49
CA ARG A 69 12.49 -1.02 -14.56
C ARG A 69 13.13 -1.44 -13.25
N LEU A 70 12.89 -0.71 -12.16
CA LEU A 70 13.48 -1.04 -10.85
C LEU A 70 12.83 -2.32 -10.28
N PRO A 71 13.62 -3.18 -9.65
CA PRO A 71 13.10 -4.35 -8.94
C PRO A 71 12.42 -3.92 -7.62
N PRO A 72 11.53 -4.76 -7.03
CA PRO A 72 10.75 -4.42 -5.84
C PRO A 72 11.58 -3.93 -4.65
N HIS A 73 12.73 -4.55 -4.39
CA HIS A 73 13.58 -4.15 -3.26
C HIS A 73 14.18 -2.75 -3.42
N GLU A 74 14.50 -2.31 -4.64
CA GLU A 74 14.93 -0.94 -4.90
C GLU A 74 13.75 0.04 -4.78
N ILE A 75 12.57 -0.32 -5.26
CA ILE A 75 11.35 0.48 -5.10
C ILE A 75 11.03 0.68 -3.62
N CYS A 76 11.17 -0.37 -2.80
CA CYS A 76 11.03 -0.24 -1.35
C CYS A 76 12.08 0.73 -0.76
N ARG A 77 13.34 0.64 -1.19
CA ARG A 77 14.43 1.52 -0.73
C ARG A 77 14.23 2.98 -1.11
N VAL A 78 13.60 3.28 -2.23
CA VAL A 78 13.29 4.69 -2.59
C VAL A 78 12.11 5.25 -1.81
N GLY A 79 11.41 4.44 -1.01
CA GLY A 79 10.38 4.88 -0.08
C GLY A 79 8.96 4.55 -0.50
N ILE A 80 8.75 3.47 -1.25
CA ILE A 80 7.41 2.96 -1.58
C ILE A 80 7.19 1.66 -0.79
N GLY A 81 6.37 1.74 0.27
CA GLY A 81 5.94 0.58 1.06
C GLY A 81 4.67 -0.03 0.47
N ARG A 82 4.48 -1.34 0.62
CA ARG A 82 3.28 -2.05 0.19
C ARG A 82 2.80 -3.01 1.26
N SER A 83 1.47 -3.03 1.50
CA SER A 83 0.78 -4.14 2.17
C SER A 83 0.21 -5.11 1.14
N PHE A 84 -0.11 -6.33 1.58
CA PHE A 84 -0.72 -7.36 0.74
C PHE A 84 -2.17 -7.59 1.13
N GLN A 85 -2.98 -8.05 0.18
CA GLN A 85 -4.40 -8.35 0.38
C GLN A 85 -4.63 -9.38 1.49
N THR A 86 -3.81 -10.42 1.56
CA THR A 86 -3.80 -11.39 2.67
C THR A 86 -2.64 -11.09 3.59
N PRO A 87 -2.85 -11.00 4.94
CA PRO A 87 -1.75 -10.76 5.87
C PRO A 87 -0.62 -11.76 5.70
N GLN A 88 0.54 -11.27 5.29
CA GLN A 88 1.77 -12.08 5.09
C GLN A 88 2.64 -11.97 6.35
N THR A 89 2.06 -12.34 7.51
CA THR A 89 2.80 -12.32 8.78
C THR A 89 3.56 -13.64 8.99
N PHE A 90 4.72 -13.53 9.61
CA PHE A 90 5.47 -14.71 10.07
C PHE A 90 4.82 -15.20 11.38
N GLY A 91 3.89 -16.14 11.30
CA GLY A 91 3.02 -16.56 12.40
C GLY A 91 3.77 -17.07 13.64
N HIS A 92 4.93 -17.69 13.46
CA HIS A 92 5.78 -18.19 14.56
C HIS A 92 6.66 -17.13 15.21
N MET A 93 6.86 -15.98 14.54
CA MET A 93 7.57 -14.84 15.09
C MET A 93 6.64 -13.98 15.93
N THR A 94 7.19 -13.26 16.89
CA THR A 94 6.45 -12.26 17.66
C THR A 94 6.01 -11.08 16.78
N VAL A 95 5.03 -10.32 17.25
CA VAL A 95 4.58 -9.07 16.61
C VAL A 95 5.76 -8.11 16.42
N LEU A 96 6.63 -7.97 17.41
CA LEU A 96 7.82 -7.13 17.33
C LEU A 96 8.81 -7.63 16.26
N GLU A 97 9.15 -8.91 16.26
CA GLU A 97 10.08 -9.49 15.28
C GLU A 97 9.56 -9.35 13.85
N ASN A 98 8.26 -9.49 13.62
CA ASN A 98 7.64 -9.24 12.33
C ASN A 98 7.92 -7.82 11.80
N VAL A 99 7.84 -6.81 12.66
CA VAL A 99 8.12 -5.41 12.29
C VAL A 99 9.62 -5.18 12.14
N MET A 100 10.45 -5.79 12.99
CA MET A 100 11.92 -5.70 12.89
C MET A 100 12.44 -6.25 11.56
N VAL A 101 11.88 -7.37 11.06
CA VAL A 101 12.25 -7.92 9.74
C VAL A 101 12.00 -6.90 8.63
N ALA A 102 10.87 -6.20 8.65
CA ALA A 102 10.58 -5.16 7.66
C ALA A 102 11.52 -3.94 7.79
N ALA A 103 11.87 -3.55 9.00
CA ALA A 103 12.78 -2.44 9.27
C ALA A 103 14.21 -2.70 8.77
N GLN A 104 14.61 -3.97 8.59
CA GLN A 104 15.94 -4.33 8.06
C GLN A 104 16.22 -3.80 6.64
N VAL A 105 15.19 -3.47 5.86
CA VAL A 105 15.35 -2.82 4.54
C VAL A 105 16.18 -1.53 4.64
N ARG A 106 16.15 -0.86 5.81
CA ARG A 106 16.91 0.35 6.13
C ARG A 106 18.26 0.06 6.80
N GLY A 107 18.55 -1.22 7.06
CA GLY A 107 19.79 -1.64 7.68
C GLY A 107 20.98 -1.53 6.73
N SER A 108 22.15 -1.23 7.29
CA SER A 108 23.43 -1.11 6.58
C SER A 108 24.45 -2.16 7.02
N ALA A 109 24.23 -2.85 8.14
CA ALA A 109 25.17 -3.85 8.66
C ALA A 109 25.20 -5.08 7.75
N GLY A 110 26.37 -5.36 7.20
CA GLY A 110 26.60 -6.57 6.40
C GLY A 110 26.44 -7.85 7.24
N TRP A 111 26.09 -8.95 6.59
CA TRP A 111 25.87 -10.26 7.22
C TRP A 111 27.06 -10.77 8.06
N LEU A 112 28.31 -10.42 7.70
CA LEU A 112 29.51 -10.72 8.46
C LEU A 112 29.55 -10.00 9.81
N ALA A 113 29.18 -8.71 9.83
CA ALA A 113 29.12 -7.91 11.06
C ALA A 113 28.03 -8.42 12.01
N ALA A 114 26.91 -8.86 11.47
CA ALA A 114 25.82 -9.47 12.22
C ALA A 114 26.23 -10.83 12.80
N GLY A 115 26.87 -11.68 12.01
CA GLY A 115 27.34 -13.02 12.46
C GLY A 115 28.42 -12.95 13.56
N LEU A 116 29.30 -11.96 13.52
CA LEU A 116 30.35 -11.73 14.52
C LEU A 116 29.90 -10.89 15.71
N ARG A 117 28.63 -10.48 15.79
CA ARG A 117 28.07 -9.64 16.85
C ARG A 117 28.91 -8.39 17.14
N LEU A 118 29.44 -7.76 16.09
CA LEU A 118 30.25 -6.56 16.25
C LEU A 118 29.43 -5.42 16.90
N PRO A 119 30.06 -4.50 17.64
CA PRO A 119 29.36 -3.38 18.31
C PRO A 119 28.50 -2.52 17.36
N ALA A 120 28.87 -2.45 16.08
CA ALA A 120 28.07 -1.78 15.05
C ALA A 120 26.76 -2.53 14.77
N ALA A 121 26.78 -3.87 14.67
CA ALA A 121 25.60 -4.69 14.45
C ALA A 121 24.64 -4.63 15.65
N LEU A 122 25.16 -4.66 16.87
CA LEU A 122 24.34 -4.52 18.09
C LEU A 122 23.64 -3.16 18.16
N ARG A 123 24.34 -2.08 17.80
CA ARG A 123 23.73 -0.74 17.72
C ARG A 123 22.65 -0.66 16.66
N GLU A 124 22.86 -1.29 15.51
CA GLU A 124 21.87 -1.34 14.44
C GLU A 124 20.64 -2.15 14.84
N GLU A 125 20.83 -3.30 15.49
CA GLU A 125 19.72 -4.11 16.01
C GLU A 125 18.89 -3.32 17.03
N ALA A 126 19.53 -2.60 17.95
CA ALA A 126 18.85 -1.73 18.90
C ALA A 126 18.06 -0.61 18.20
N ARG A 127 18.60 -0.01 17.14
CA ARG A 127 17.91 1.01 16.31
C ARG A 127 16.70 0.40 15.58
N ILE A 128 16.86 -0.76 14.97
CA ILE A 128 15.78 -1.48 14.28
C ILE A 128 14.65 -1.82 15.28
N ARG A 129 15.03 -2.30 16.47
CA ARG A 129 14.08 -2.62 17.53
C ARG A 129 13.29 -1.38 17.99
N GLU A 130 13.97 -0.23 18.22
CA GLU A 130 13.28 0.99 18.63
C GLU A 130 12.38 1.55 17.52
N LEU A 131 12.81 1.49 16.25
CA LEU A 131 11.98 1.83 15.11
C LEU A 131 10.72 0.96 15.07
N ALA A 132 10.88 -0.36 15.24
CA ALA A 132 9.75 -1.30 15.27
C ALA A 132 8.77 -0.99 16.42
N LEU A 133 9.28 -0.77 17.64
CA LEU A 133 8.46 -0.41 18.79
C LEU A 133 7.73 0.92 18.58
N THR A 134 8.36 1.89 17.93
CA THR A 134 7.74 3.18 17.58
C THR A 134 6.53 2.98 16.66
N GLN A 135 6.62 2.11 15.64
CA GLN A 135 5.48 1.82 14.78
C GLN A 135 4.38 1.05 15.54
N LEU A 136 4.77 0.09 16.39
CA LEU A 136 3.80 -0.64 17.22
C LEU A 136 3.06 0.28 18.20
N ARG A 137 3.75 1.24 18.84
CA ARG A 137 3.11 2.27 19.70
C ARG A 137 2.15 3.14 18.88
N PHE A 138 2.56 3.58 17.70
CA PHE A 138 1.73 4.40 16.82
C PHE A 138 0.42 3.70 16.42
N LEU A 139 0.46 2.39 16.22
CA LEU A 139 -0.69 1.56 15.84
C LEU A 139 -1.37 0.88 17.04
N GLU A 140 -0.98 1.24 18.27
CA GLU A 140 -1.57 0.72 19.52
C GLU A 140 -1.41 -0.80 19.70
N LEU A 141 -0.36 -1.37 19.07
CA LEU A 141 0.00 -2.80 19.14
C LEU A 141 1.12 -3.11 20.15
N ALA A 142 1.63 -2.12 20.88
CA ALA A 142 2.79 -2.29 21.77
C ALA A 142 2.58 -3.37 22.84
N ALA A 143 1.35 -3.50 23.38
CA ALA A 143 1.00 -4.52 24.36
C ALA A 143 1.08 -5.97 23.80
N LEU A 144 1.08 -6.12 22.48
CA LEU A 144 1.17 -7.40 21.79
C LEU A 144 2.59 -7.72 21.31
N ALA A 145 3.56 -6.86 21.57
CA ALA A 145 4.91 -6.94 20.99
C ALA A 145 5.57 -8.33 21.14
N THR A 146 5.36 -9.00 22.28
CA THR A 146 5.95 -10.31 22.60
C THR A 146 5.03 -11.48 22.22
N ARG A 147 3.82 -11.24 21.72
CA ARG A 147 2.90 -12.30 21.32
C ARG A 147 3.25 -12.86 19.93
N PRO A 148 3.09 -14.15 19.68
CA PRO A 148 3.19 -14.72 18.32
C PRO A 148 2.16 -14.07 17.40
N ALA A 149 2.57 -13.68 16.20
CA ALA A 149 1.70 -12.98 15.24
C ALA A 149 0.53 -13.85 14.75
N GLY A 150 0.72 -15.19 14.71
CA GLY A 150 -0.29 -16.13 14.22
C GLY A 150 -1.55 -16.25 15.09
N ILE A 151 -1.48 -15.87 16.38
CA ILE A 151 -2.64 -15.92 17.29
C ILE A 151 -3.33 -14.57 17.48
N VAL A 152 -2.84 -13.53 16.81
CA VAL A 152 -3.41 -12.17 16.89
C VAL A 152 -4.68 -12.10 16.04
N PRO A 153 -5.79 -11.50 16.53
CA PRO A 153 -7.03 -11.32 15.75
C PRO A 153 -6.80 -10.59 14.42
N LEU A 154 -7.65 -10.87 13.43
CA LEU A 154 -7.51 -10.36 12.05
C LEU A 154 -7.33 -8.84 11.98
N GLY A 155 -8.13 -8.07 12.69
CA GLY A 155 -8.03 -6.61 12.71
C GLY A 155 -6.65 -6.13 13.18
N GLN A 156 -6.09 -6.79 14.20
CA GLN A 156 -4.74 -6.48 14.69
C GLN A 156 -3.64 -7.01 13.74
N GLN A 157 -3.87 -8.11 13.02
CA GLN A 157 -2.95 -8.57 11.97
C GLN A 157 -2.88 -7.55 10.81
N ARG A 158 -4.00 -6.92 10.44
CA ARG A 158 -4.01 -5.83 9.45
C ARG A 158 -3.20 -4.62 9.93
N LEU A 159 -3.34 -4.24 11.20
CA LEU A 159 -2.51 -3.18 11.78
C LEU A 159 -1.03 -3.59 11.86
N LEU A 160 -0.72 -4.87 12.12
CA LEU A 160 0.65 -5.37 12.08
C LEU A 160 1.26 -5.25 10.68
N GLU A 161 0.51 -5.53 9.62
CA GLU A 161 0.99 -5.29 8.24
C GLU A 161 1.27 -3.81 7.98
N LEU A 162 0.41 -2.91 8.46
CA LEU A 162 0.68 -1.47 8.40
C LEU A 162 1.94 -1.11 9.19
N ALA A 163 2.16 -1.70 10.38
CA ALA A 163 3.38 -1.49 11.16
C ALA A 163 4.63 -1.92 10.39
N ARG A 164 4.58 -3.09 9.73
CA ARG A 164 5.66 -3.58 8.87
C ARG A 164 5.94 -2.65 7.72
N ALA A 165 4.90 -2.21 7.01
CA ALA A 165 5.04 -1.28 5.90
C ALA A 165 5.60 0.09 6.38
N LEU A 166 5.12 0.62 7.51
CA LEU A 166 5.62 1.88 8.09
C LEU A 166 7.07 1.76 8.60
N ALA A 167 7.51 0.58 9.04
CA ALA A 167 8.89 0.36 9.49
C ALA A 167 9.91 0.42 8.35
N THR A 168 9.47 0.35 7.09
CA THR A 168 10.33 0.65 5.93
C THR A 168 10.52 2.17 5.70
N GLU A 169 9.97 3.03 6.59
CA GLU A 169 9.98 4.49 6.48
C GLU A 169 9.52 4.98 5.09
N PRO A 170 8.29 4.61 4.66
CA PRO A 170 7.83 4.92 3.33
C PRO A 170 7.42 6.39 3.22
N ARG A 171 7.56 6.94 2.02
CA ARG A 171 6.95 8.22 1.61
C ARG A 171 5.63 8.00 0.87
N VAL A 172 5.45 6.82 0.33
CA VAL A 172 4.19 6.36 -0.29
C VAL A 172 3.86 4.97 0.24
N LEU A 173 2.60 4.77 0.61
CA LEU A 173 2.07 3.51 1.10
C LEU A 173 1.02 2.97 0.12
N LEU A 174 1.25 1.77 -0.41
CA LEU A 174 0.31 1.05 -1.26
C LEU A 174 -0.48 0.06 -0.41
N LEU A 175 -1.81 0.19 -0.37
CA LEU A 175 -2.70 -0.64 0.43
C LEU A 175 -3.71 -1.37 -0.47
N ASP A 176 -3.67 -2.70 -0.45
CA ASP A 176 -4.54 -3.55 -1.25
C ASP A 176 -5.68 -4.11 -0.37
N GLU A 177 -6.88 -3.58 -0.55
CA GLU A 177 -8.12 -3.94 0.18
C GLU A 177 -7.93 -4.00 1.71
N PRO A 178 -7.42 -2.93 2.36
CA PRO A 178 -7.06 -2.96 3.78
C PRO A 178 -8.27 -3.16 4.70
N ALA A 179 -9.50 -2.86 4.24
CA ALA A 179 -10.72 -3.01 5.01
C ALA A 179 -11.40 -4.39 4.85
N ALA A 180 -10.85 -5.28 4.00
CA ALA A 180 -11.46 -6.59 3.73
C ALA A 180 -11.49 -7.47 4.99
N GLY A 181 -12.67 -8.03 5.30
CA GLY A 181 -12.89 -8.93 6.43
C GLY A 181 -13.00 -8.26 7.80
N LEU A 182 -12.92 -6.92 7.86
CA LEU A 182 -13.03 -6.17 9.11
C LEU A 182 -14.48 -5.87 9.48
N THR A 183 -14.77 -5.84 10.77
CA THR A 183 -16.03 -5.33 11.33
C THR A 183 -16.16 -3.83 11.12
N GLN A 184 -17.39 -3.28 11.24
CA GLN A 184 -17.64 -1.85 11.10
C GLN A 184 -16.84 -0.99 12.11
N ALA A 185 -16.55 -1.53 13.30
CA ALA A 185 -15.74 -0.85 14.31
C ALA A 185 -14.27 -0.80 13.90
N GLU A 186 -13.74 -1.92 13.41
CA GLU A 186 -12.36 -2.01 12.92
C GLU A 186 -12.14 -1.17 11.66
N VAL A 187 -13.12 -1.10 10.75
CA VAL A 187 -13.08 -0.23 9.56
C VAL A 187 -12.98 1.25 9.97
N ARG A 188 -13.72 1.68 11.02
CA ARG A 188 -13.59 3.04 11.55
C ARG A 188 -12.21 3.30 12.15
N ALA A 189 -11.72 2.37 12.98
CA ALA A 189 -10.38 2.45 13.56
C ALA A 189 -9.30 2.50 12.48
N LEU A 190 -9.39 1.66 11.45
CA LEU A 190 -8.48 1.68 10.31
C LEU A 190 -8.49 3.03 9.59
N ARG A 191 -9.66 3.60 9.33
CA ARG A 191 -9.78 4.94 8.74
C ARG A 191 -9.00 5.99 9.55
N ASP A 192 -9.21 6.01 10.86
CA ASP A 192 -8.56 6.99 11.74
C ASP A 192 -7.03 6.81 11.74
N VAL A 193 -6.56 5.56 11.67
CA VAL A 193 -5.13 5.23 11.46
C VAL A 193 -4.62 5.77 10.13
N LEU A 194 -5.35 5.58 9.02
CA LEU A 194 -4.93 6.09 7.70
C LEU A 194 -4.87 7.62 7.67
N LEU A 195 -5.82 8.31 8.31
CA LEU A 195 -5.78 9.77 8.45
C LEU A 195 -4.57 10.24 9.27
N ARG A 196 -4.21 9.52 10.35
CA ARG A 196 -2.99 9.79 11.13
C ARG A 196 -1.71 9.55 10.31
N ILE A 197 -1.67 8.51 9.46
CA ILE A 197 -0.54 8.23 8.54
C ILE A 197 -0.41 9.36 7.51
N ARG A 198 -1.52 9.79 6.91
CA ARG A 198 -1.54 10.96 6.00
C ARG A 198 -0.99 12.21 6.67
N GLY A 199 -1.34 12.44 7.94
CA GLY A 199 -0.83 13.57 8.75
C GLY A 199 0.69 13.56 8.96
N ARG A 200 1.38 12.44 8.68
CA ARG A 200 2.85 12.32 8.63
C ARG A 200 3.43 12.62 7.25
N GLU A 201 2.67 13.26 6.37
CA GLU A 201 3.03 13.57 4.97
C GLU A 201 3.27 12.34 4.09
N ILE A 202 2.86 11.15 4.52
CA ILE A 202 2.92 9.93 3.73
C ILE A 202 1.74 9.93 2.74
N ALA A 203 2.03 9.78 1.45
CA ALA A 203 1.02 9.55 0.44
C ALA A 203 0.45 8.14 0.59
N ILE A 204 -0.85 7.98 0.38
CA ILE A 204 -1.49 6.65 0.42
C ILE A 204 -2.18 6.41 -0.93
N LEU A 205 -1.88 5.30 -1.59
CA LEU A 205 -2.66 4.76 -2.68
C LEU A 205 -3.33 3.49 -2.19
N LEU A 206 -4.66 3.48 -2.12
CA LEU A 206 -5.42 2.30 -1.70
C LEU A 206 -6.29 1.77 -2.83
N VAL A 207 -6.35 0.46 -2.99
CA VAL A 207 -7.37 -0.24 -3.77
C VAL A 207 -8.49 -0.63 -2.81
N GLU A 208 -9.72 -0.33 -3.17
CA GLU A 208 -10.91 -0.68 -2.37
C GLU A 208 -12.12 -0.87 -3.27
N HIS A 209 -13.04 -1.71 -2.79
CA HIS A 209 -14.35 -1.92 -3.39
C HIS A 209 -15.50 -1.46 -2.46
N ASN A 210 -15.20 -1.18 -1.20
CA ASN A 210 -16.17 -0.63 -0.24
C ASN A 210 -16.33 0.88 -0.45
N MET A 211 -17.31 1.28 -1.27
CA MET A 211 -17.56 2.69 -1.59
C MET A 211 -17.81 3.56 -0.36
N ARG A 212 -18.46 3.03 0.69
CA ARG A 212 -18.67 3.81 1.93
C ARG A 212 -17.36 4.16 2.62
N PHE A 213 -16.41 3.23 2.62
CA PHE A 213 -15.08 3.44 3.17
C PHE A 213 -14.30 4.44 2.32
N VAL A 214 -14.31 4.28 0.99
CA VAL A 214 -13.66 5.19 0.05
C VAL A 214 -14.16 6.62 0.22
N LEU A 215 -15.48 6.84 0.19
CA LEU A 215 -16.10 8.17 0.28
C LEU A 215 -15.80 8.89 1.61
N ARG A 216 -15.49 8.14 2.68
CA ARG A 216 -15.19 8.70 4.00
C ARG A 216 -13.70 8.86 4.28
N THR A 217 -12.83 8.28 3.44
CA THR A 217 -11.39 8.16 3.72
C THR A 217 -10.53 8.83 2.65
N ALA A 218 -10.90 8.69 1.37
CA ALA A 218 -10.12 9.18 0.26
C ALA A 218 -10.34 10.69 0.02
N ASP A 219 -9.24 11.40 -0.19
CA ASP A 219 -9.24 12.79 -0.65
C ASP A 219 -9.43 12.86 -2.16
N HIS A 220 -8.90 11.85 -2.88
CA HIS A 220 -8.91 11.77 -4.33
C HIS A 220 -9.24 10.34 -4.78
N VAL A 221 -9.97 10.21 -5.87
CA VAL A 221 -10.41 8.92 -6.40
C VAL A 221 -10.10 8.83 -7.89
N VAL A 222 -9.51 7.70 -8.28
CA VAL A 222 -9.30 7.31 -9.68
C VAL A 222 -10.15 6.08 -9.94
N VAL A 223 -11.03 6.17 -10.93
CA VAL A 223 -11.93 5.07 -11.32
C VAL A 223 -11.41 4.40 -12.57
N LEU A 224 -11.24 3.10 -12.48
CA LEU A 224 -10.87 2.27 -13.61
C LEU A 224 -12.06 1.48 -14.14
N ASN A 225 -12.10 1.31 -15.45
CA ASN A 225 -12.97 0.37 -16.12
C ASN A 225 -12.24 -0.23 -17.32
N HIS A 226 -12.22 -1.57 -17.45
CA HIS A 226 -11.55 -2.29 -18.54
C HIS A 226 -10.10 -1.80 -18.82
N GLY A 227 -9.32 -1.59 -17.78
CA GLY A 227 -7.91 -1.18 -17.90
C GLY A 227 -7.69 0.30 -18.21
N GLN A 228 -8.74 1.12 -18.31
CA GLN A 228 -8.67 2.55 -18.63
C GLN A 228 -9.21 3.41 -17.48
N LYS A 229 -8.77 4.67 -17.43
CA LYS A 229 -9.33 5.66 -16.50
C LYS A 229 -10.70 6.13 -16.98
N LEU A 230 -11.75 5.80 -16.21
CA LEU A 230 -13.12 6.22 -16.47
C LEU A 230 -13.41 7.62 -15.94
N ALA A 231 -12.94 7.91 -14.72
CA ALA A 231 -13.13 9.19 -14.04
C ALA A 231 -12.00 9.42 -13.03
N GLU A 232 -11.80 10.68 -12.65
CA GLU A 232 -10.85 11.09 -11.63
C GLU A 232 -11.34 12.39 -10.98
N GLY A 233 -11.27 12.51 -9.64
CA GLY A 233 -11.70 13.70 -8.92
C GLY A 233 -11.81 13.49 -7.42
N SER A 234 -12.52 14.39 -6.73
CA SER A 234 -12.87 14.19 -5.34
C SER A 234 -13.81 12.99 -5.18
N ALA A 235 -13.84 12.39 -3.99
CA ALA A 235 -14.74 11.28 -3.69
C ALA A 235 -16.22 11.67 -3.96
N GLY A 236 -16.60 12.93 -3.67
CA GLY A 236 -17.95 13.43 -3.91
C GLY A 236 -18.30 13.59 -5.40
N ASP A 237 -17.34 14.06 -6.21
CA ASP A 237 -17.55 14.25 -7.66
C ASP A 237 -17.69 12.89 -8.35
N VAL A 238 -16.79 11.96 -8.03
CA VAL A 238 -16.78 10.61 -8.59
C VAL A 238 -18.08 9.85 -8.25
N ALA A 239 -18.59 10.00 -7.03
CA ALA A 239 -19.85 9.36 -6.62
C ALA A 239 -21.08 9.84 -7.40
N ARG A 240 -21.02 11.02 -8.00
CA ARG A 240 -22.12 11.63 -8.79
C ARG A 240 -21.94 11.46 -10.29
N ASP A 241 -20.79 10.96 -10.75
CA ASP A 241 -20.53 10.76 -12.17
C ASP A 241 -21.42 9.64 -12.73
N PRO A 242 -22.33 9.94 -13.71
CA PRO A 242 -23.24 8.92 -14.26
C PRO A 242 -22.49 7.74 -14.90
N ARG A 243 -21.29 7.96 -15.44
CA ARG A 243 -20.46 6.90 -16.05
C ARG A 243 -19.97 5.93 -14.98
N VAL A 244 -19.60 6.45 -13.81
CA VAL A 244 -19.18 5.63 -12.65
C VAL A 244 -20.35 4.84 -12.12
N VAL A 245 -21.50 5.48 -11.92
CA VAL A 245 -22.74 4.84 -11.47
C VAL A 245 -23.12 3.68 -12.41
N ALA A 246 -23.11 3.93 -13.74
CA ALA A 246 -23.40 2.91 -14.74
C ALA A 246 -22.41 1.72 -14.71
N ALA A 247 -21.12 1.99 -14.54
CA ALA A 247 -20.10 0.95 -14.46
C ALA A 247 -20.24 0.02 -13.24
N TYR A 248 -20.84 0.50 -12.16
CA TYR A 248 -21.11 -0.28 -10.95
C TYR A 248 -22.51 -0.93 -10.94
N LEU A 249 -23.54 -0.26 -11.50
CA LEU A 249 -24.92 -0.77 -11.54
C LEU A 249 -25.17 -1.71 -12.72
N GLY A 250 -24.46 -1.55 -13.84
CA GLY A 250 -24.63 -2.39 -15.02
C GLY A 250 -24.36 -3.89 -14.81
N ARG A 251 -23.81 -4.28 -13.64
CA ARG A 251 -23.60 -5.69 -13.23
C ARG A 251 -24.64 -6.22 -12.25
N ALA A 252 -25.49 -5.38 -11.68
CA ALA A 252 -26.57 -5.84 -10.78
C ALA A 252 -27.74 -6.51 -11.53
N GLY A 253 -27.73 -6.49 -12.86
CA GLY A 253 -28.78 -7.09 -13.71
C GLY A 253 -28.38 -8.39 -14.40
N GLU A 254 -27.15 -8.91 -14.18
CA GLU A 254 -26.63 -10.13 -14.84
C GLU A 254 -26.33 -11.27 -13.83
N ALA A 255 -26.91 -11.26 -12.64
CA ALA A 255 -26.78 -12.31 -11.63
C ALA A 255 -28.12 -13.03 -11.38
#